data_f7fb44b884710f35d414178082527394
#
_entry.id   f7fb44b884710f35d414178082527394
#
_cell.length_a   1.000
_cell.length_b   1.000
_cell.length_c   1.000
_cell.angle_alpha   90.00
_cell.angle_beta   90.00
_cell.angle_gamma   90.00
#
_symmetry.space_group_name_H-M   'P 1'
#
loop_
_entity.id
_entity.type
_entity.pdbx_description
1 polymer ?
#
loop_
_entity_poly.entity_id
_entity_poly.type
_entity_poly.pdbx_seq_one_letter_code
_entity_poly.pdbx_strand_id
1 'polypeptide(L)'
;YEIHERLVGSEMCIRDRVLREGGIVIYPTDTIYALGCDALNVRAVERICRIKGINPQKVNLSIICRELSWVSEYAKLNNLYFKLLKRNLPGAFTFILPTSSSLPKIYKNRKTVGVRIPDHAITLALVEALGNPLLTTSVSVDDEEPEYGTDPELIAERYESVADLIIDGGEGGTIPSTTVDCTGDEPVVLREGKGDLQE
;
A
#
# COMPACT_ATOMS: atom_id res chain seq x y z
N TYR A 1 -12.98 -10.57 -14.55
CA TYR A 1 -11.72 -10.42 -13.82
C TYR A 1 -10.86 -11.68 -14.00
N GLU A 2 -9.55 -11.56 -13.90
CA GLU A 2 -8.62 -12.67 -14.05
C GLU A 2 -7.86 -12.88 -12.74
N ILE A 3 -7.85 -14.12 -12.25
CA ILE A 3 -7.02 -14.56 -11.12
C ILE A 3 -5.79 -15.22 -11.72
N HIS A 4 -4.60 -14.70 -11.42
CA HIS A 4 -3.36 -15.23 -11.98
C HIS A 4 -2.43 -15.75 -10.89
N GLU A 5 -2.18 -17.03 -10.97
CA GLU A 5 -1.16 -17.73 -10.19
C GLU A 5 0.16 -17.71 -10.97
N ARG A 6 1.20 -17.14 -10.42
CA ARG A 6 2.59 -17.18 -10.93
C ARG A 6 2.87 -16.48 -12.27
N LEU A 7 3.59 -15.41 -12.24
CA LEU A 7 3.75 -14.47 -13.35
C LEU A 7 5.15 -14.44 -13.92
N VAL A 8 5.24 -14.71 -15.21
CA VAL A 8 6.46 -14.53 -16.01
C VAL A 8 6.08 -13.91 -17.36
N GLY A 9 6.67 -12.77 -17.71
CA GLY A 9 6.63 -12.24 -19.08
C GLY A 9 5.37 -11.45 -19.46
N SER A 10 4.50 -12.00 -20.29
CA SER A 10 3.36 -11.29 -20.88
C SER A 10 2.27 -10.84 -19.90
N GLU A 11 2.17 -11.48 -18.77
CA GLU A 11 1.16 -11.16 -17.73
C GLU A 11 1.54 -9.92 -16.91
N MET A 12 2.83 -9.61 -16.79
CA MET A 12 3.28 -8.31 -16.24
C MET A 12 2.72 -7.14 -17.05
N CYS A 13 2.56 -7.28 -18.36
CA CYS A 13 1.99 -6.23 -19.20
C CYS A 13 0.51 -5.93 -18.91
N ILE A 14 -0.29 -6.92 -18.51
CA ILE A 14 -1.72 -6.71 -18.18
C ILE A 14 -1.86 -5.89 -16.92
N ARG A 15 -1.14 -6.22 -15.86
CA ARG A 15 -1.17 -5.50 -14.58
C ARG A 15 -0.69 -4.07 -14.71
N ASP A 16 0.42 -3.91 -15.41
CA ASP A 16 1.03 -2.63 -15.68
C ASP A 16 0.05 -1.72 -16.45
N ARG A 17 -0.60 -2.26 -17.46
CA ARG A 17 -1.63 -1.57 -18.22
C ARG A 17 -2.83 -1.18 -17.35
N VAL A 18 -3.37 -2.13 -16.55
CA VAL A 18 -4.52 -1.85 -15.66
C VAL A 18 -4.20 -0.72 -14.70
N LEU A 19 -3.05 -0.73 -14.03
CA LEU A 19 -2.64 0.32 -13.12
C LEU A 19 -2.42 1.67 -13.83
N ARG A 20 -1.77 1.67 -14.99
CA ARG A 20 -1.52 2.91 -15.77
C ARG A 20 -2.79 3.54 -16.32
N GLU A 21 -3.80 2.73 -16.62
CA GLU A 21 -5.13 3.18 -17.04
C GLU A 21 -6.01 3.65 -15.88
N GLY A 22 -5.49 3.63 -14.64
CA GLY A 22 -6.21 4.06 -13.44
C GLY A 22 -7.10 2.97 -12.84
N GLY A 23 -6.80 1.71 -13.13
CA GLY A 23 -7.48 0.56 -12.56
C GLY A 23 -7.13 0.31 -11.11
N ILE A 24 -7.98 -0.46 -10.44
CA ILE A 24 -7.80 -0.91 -9.06
C ILE A 24 -7.36 -2.36 -9.08
N VAL A 25 -6.27 -2.64 -8.39
CA VAL A 25 -5.70 -3.97 -8.26
C VAL A 25 -5.74 -4.42 -6.81
N ILE A 26 -6.14 -5.66 -6.57
CA ILE A 26 -5.98 -6.32 -5.27
C ILE A 26 -4.76 -7.25 -5.36
N TYR A 27 -3.92 -7.19 -4.34
CA TYR A 27 -2.64 -7.90 -4.33
C TYR A 27 -2.23 -8.31 -2.91
N PRO A 28 -1.46 -9.40 -2.78
CA PRO A 28 -0.89 -9.80 -1.51
C PRO A 28 0.21 -8.84 -1.07
N THR A 29 0.41 -8.71 0.24
CA THR A 29 1.54 -8.00 0.84
C THR A 29 2.19 -8.87 1.91
N ASP A 30 3.22 -8.36 2.57
CA ASP A 30 3.84 -9.01 3.72
C ASP A 30 2.97 -9.00 4.99
N THR A 31 1.80 -8.36 4.93
CA THR A 31 0.82 -8.26 6.04
C THR A 31 -0.55 -8.78 5.62
N ILE A 32 -1.43 -7.92 5.15
CA ILE A 32 -2.79 -8.22 4.72
C ILE A 32 -2.89 -7.93 3.23
N TYR A 33 -3.73 -8.66 2.49
CA TYR A 33 -4.10 -8.29 1.12
C TYR A 33 -4.53 -6.83 1.05
N ALA A 34 -4.20 -6.16 -0.02
CA ALA A 34 -4.48 -4.73 -0.18
C ALA A 34 -5.16 -4.42 -1.51
N LEU A 35 -5.93 -3.31 -1.51
CA LEU A 35 -6.35 -2.62 -2.72
C LEU A 35 -5.35 -1.52 -3.03
N GLY A 36 -5.02 -1.36 -4.29
CA GLY A 36 -4.12 -0.30 -4.74
C GLY A 36 -4.45 0.22 -6.13
N CYS A 37 -3.92 1.38 -6.41
CA CYS A 37 -3.94 2.04 -7.70
C CYS A 37 -2.69 2.89 -7.85
N ASP A 38 -2.46 3.46 -9.04
CA ASP A 38 -1.41 4.46 -9.23
C ASP A 38 -1.66 5.65 -8.28
N ALA A 39 -0.76 5.86 -7.33
CA ALA A 39 -0.87 6.91 -6.32
C ALA A 39 -0.88 8.33 -6.92
N LEU A 40 -0.38 8.51 -8.14
CA LEU A 40 -0.35 9.79 -8.83
C LEU A 40 -1.61 10.03 -9.68
N ASN A 41 -2.45 9.02 -9.88
CA ASN A 41 -3.73 9.14 -10.56
C ASN A 41 -4.84 9.51 -9.57
N VAL A 42 -5.16 10.81 -9.48
CA VAL A 42 -6.13 11.35 -8.51
C VAL A 42 -7.51 10.68 -8.63
N ARG A 43 -7.98 10.41 -9.85
CA ARG A 43 -9.29 9.76 -10.07
C ARG A 43 -9.33 8.34 -9.51
N ALA A 44 -8.25 7.59 -9.70
CA ALA A 44 -8.11 6.24 -9.15
C ALA A 44 -8.04 6.27 -7.61
N VAL A 45 -7.29 7.21 -7.04
CA VAL A 45 -7.23 7.43 -5.58
C VAL A 45 -8.61 7.76 -5.01
N GLU A 46 -9.36 8.68 -5.62
CA GLU A 46 -10.73 9.03 -5.21
C GLU A 46 -11.69 7.84 -5.32
N ARG A 47 -11.50 6.99 -6.33
CA ARG A 47 -12.29 5.76 -6.48
C ARG A 47 -12.06 4.80 -5.31
N ILE A 48 -10.81 4.55 -4.92
CA ILE A 48 -10.49 3.75 -3.74
C ILE A 48 -11.06 4.37 -2.46
N CYS A 49 -10.93 5.68 -2.28
CA CYS A 49 -11.51 6.36 -1.12
C CYS A 49 -13.01 6.13 -1.01
N ARG A 50 -13.75 6.18 -2.12
CA ARG A 50 -15.20 5.90 -2.15
C ARG A 50 -15.51 4.44 -1.81
N ILE A 51 -14.79 3.48 -2.39
CA ILE A 51 -14.97 2.04 -2.15
C ILE A 51 -14.76 1.70 -0.67
N LYS A 52 -13.73 2.28 -0.06
CA LYS A 52 -13.35 2.03 1.33
C LYS A 52 -14.04 2.95 2.35
N GLY A 53 -14.86 3.90 1.91
CA GLY A 53 -15.45 4.91 2.80
C GLY A 53 -14.41 5.80 3.48
N ILE A 54 -13.25 5.99 2.87
CA ILE A 54 -12.15 6.80 3.41
C ILE A 54 -12.37 8.27 3.09
N ASN A 55 -12.34 9.11 4.11
CA ASN A 55 -12.28 10.56 3.93
C ASN A 55 -10.81 11.01 3.99
N PRO A 56 -10.19 11.43 2.87
CA PRO A 56 -8.79 11.82 2.84
C PRO A 56 -8.47 13.10 3.61
N GLN A 57 -9.49 13.84 4.06
CA GLN A 57 -9.32 14.98 4.97
C GLN A 57 -9.15 14.55 6.43
N LYS A 58 -9.61 13.36 6.79
CA LYS A 58 -9.61 12.84 8.16
C LYS A 58 -8.61 11.73 8.40
N VAL A 59 -8.26 10.98 7.36
CA VAL A 59 -7.41 9.77 7.44
C VAL A 59 -6.18 9.97 6.55
N ASN A 60 -5.03 9.53 7.03
CA ASN A 60 -3.81 9.50 6.22
C ASN A 60 -3.95 8.43 5.12
N LEU A 61 -3.66 8.81 3.89
CA LEU A 61 -3.46 7.86 2.81
C LEU A 61 -2.06 7.26 2.90
N SER A 62 -1.92 6.02 2.47
CA SER A 62 -0.63 5.32 2.47
C SER A 62 -0.20 4.97 1.05
N ILE A 63 1.10 5.06 0.79
CA ILE A 63 1.72 4.71 -0.48
C ILE A 63 2.80 3.64 -0.27
N ILE A 64 2.95 2.78 -1.27
CA ILE A 64 4.07 1.86 -1.37
C ILE A 64 5.09 2.46 -2.32
N CYS A 65 6.32 2.60 -1.84
CA CYS A 65 7.48 2.98 -2.61
C CYS A 65 8.35 1.75 -2.92
N ARG A 66 9.12 1.80 -3.99
CA ARG A 66 10.04 0.73 -4.36
C ARG A 66 11.25 0.68 -3.42
N GLU A 67 11.78 1.85 -3.09
CA GLU A 67 13.01 2.01 -2.32
C GLU A 67 13.05 3.36 -1.59
N LEU A 68 14.03 3.56 -0.70
CA LEU A 68 14.15 4.77 0.11
C LEU A 68 14.34 6.06 -0.70
N SER A 69 14.94 6.00 -1.88
CA SER A 69 15.06 7.15 -2.77
C SER A 69 13.70 7.71 -3.17
N TRP A 70 12.72 6.82 -3.45
CA TRP A 70 11.33 7.23 -3.72
C TRP A 70 10.65 7.82 -2.48
N VAL A 71 10.92 7.27 -1.30
CA VAL A 71 10.39 7.86 -0.06
C VAL A 71 10.83 9.31 0.07
N SER A 72 12.12 9.60 -0.19
CA SER A 72 12.66 10.96 -0.13
C SER A 72 12.08 11.91 -1.19
N GLU A 73 11.57 11.39 -2.28
CA GLU A 73 10.87 12.17 -3.31
C GLU A 73 9.45 12.56 -2.87
N TYR A 74 8.69 11.63 -2.29
CA TYR A 74 7.27 11.81 -1.98
C TYR A 74 6.98 12.25 -0.56
N ALA A 75 7.94 12.12 0.36
CA ALA A 75 7.83 12.53 1.75
C ALA A 75 9.07 13.29 2.21
N LYS A 76 8.88 14.15 3.21
CA LYS A 76 9.99 14.86 3.84
C LYS A 76 10.64 13.94 4.87
N LEU A 77 11.94 13.72 4.73
CA LEU A 77 12.69 12.76 5.52
C LEU A 77 13.97 13.42 6.04
N ASN A 78 14.12 13.48 7.37
CA ASN A 78 15.35 13.91 8.01
C ASN A 78 16.32 12.74 8.21
N ASN A 79 17.55 13.03 8.63
CA ASN A 79 18.60 12.01 8.81
C ASN A 79 18.22 10.95 9.90
N LEU A 80 17.53 11.36 10.96
CA LEU A 80 17.09 10.45 12.02
C LEU A 80 16.14 9.40 11.45
N TYR A 81 15.09 9.88 10.81
CA TYR A 81 14.06 9.00 10.22
C TYR A 81 14.57 8.22 9.02
N PHE A 82 15.49 8.78 8.23
CA PHE A 82 16.13 8.02 7.16
C PHE A 82 16.86 6.78 7.71
N LYS A 83 17.61 6.92 8.79
CA LYS A 83 18.31 5.81 9.44
C LYS A 83 17.31 4.79 10.02
N LEU A 84 16.24 5.25 10.65
CA LEU A 84 15.18 4.41 11.18
C LEU A 84 14.51 3.58 10.06
N LEU A 85 14.10 4.23 8.99
CA LEU A 85 13.49 3.55 7.84
C LEU A 85 14.46 2.53 7.22
N LYS A 86 15.72 2.90 7.06
CA LYS A 86 16.74 2.01 6.48
C LYS A 86 16.96 0.72 7.28
N ARG A 87 16.79 0.78 8.61
CA ARG A 87 16.91 -0.42 9.47
C ARG A 87 15.70 -1.34 9.39
N ASN A 88 14.53 -0.80 9.11
CA ASN A 88 13.24 -1.50 9.23
C ASN A 88 12.58 -1.83 7.89
N LEU A 89 13.04 -1.24 6.79
CA LEU A 89 12.48 -1.47 5.46
C LEU A 89 13.50 -2.19 4.52
N PRO A 90 13.05 -3.10 3.64
CA PRO A 90 11.65 -3.58 3.50
C PRO A 90 11.16 -4.33 4.73
N GLY A 91 9.87 -4.21 5.03
CA GLY A 91 9.26 -4.86 6.18
C GLY A 91 7.83 -4.41 6.46
N ALA A 92 7.24 -5.00 7.48
CA ALA A 92 5.84 -4.87 7.86
C ALA A 92 5.52 -3.57 8.61
N PHE A 93 5.91 -2.44 8.05
CA PHE A 93 5.75 -1.12 8.67
C PHE A 93 4.98 -0.15 7.79
N THR A 94 4.33 0.82 8.45
CA THR A 94 3.81 2.05 7.85
C THR A 94 4.38 3.24 8.62
N PHE A 95 5.25 4.01 7.99
CA PHE A 95 5.83 5.21 8.58
C PHE A 95 5.04 6.43 8.11
N ILE A 96 4.49 7.20 9.06
CA ILE A 96 3.76 8.44 8.76
C ILE A 96 4.78 9.59 8.73
N LEU A 97 4.87 10.24 7.57
CA LEU A 97 5.83 11.30 7.28
C LEU A 97 5.11 12.53 6.72
N PRO A 98 5.68 13.74 6.88
CA PRO A 98 5.17 14.91 6.18
C PRO A 98 5.26 14.74 4.67
N THR A 99 4.21 15.15 3.94
CA THR A 99 4.18 15.07 2.46
C THR A 99 5.18 16.04 1.82
N SER A 100 5.77 15.63 0.69
CA SER A 100 6.51 16.53 -0.20
C SER A 100 5.56 17.23 -1.20
N SER A 101 6.13 18.12 -2.01
CA SER A 101 5.40 18.77 -3.11
C SER A 101 5.11 17.85 -4.28
N SER A 102 5.80 16.73 -4.41
CA SER A 102 5.67 15.77 -5.52
C SER A 102 4.37 14.96 -5.49
N LEU A 103 3.71 14.85 -4.33
CA LEU A 103 2.42 14.17 -4.24
C LEU A 103 1.25 15.08 -4.67
N PRO A 104 0.19 14.53 -5.30
CA PRO A 104 -1.03 15.23 -5.61
C PRO A 104 -1.71 15.88 -4.40
N LYS A 105 -2.56 16.89 -4.66
CA LYS A 105 -3.24 17.67 -3.62
C LYS A 105 -4.02 16.82 -2.62
N ILE A 106 -4.60 15.71 -3.05
CA ILE A 106 -5.41 14.82 -2.20
C ILE A 106 -4.63 14.30 -0.96
N TYR A 107 -3.31 14.11 -1.10
CA TYR A 107 -2.45 13.71 0.02
C TYR A 107 -2.12 14.86 0.97
N LYS A 108 -2.22 16.09 0.49
CA LYS A 108 -1.83 17.29 1.25
C LYS A 108 -2.90 17.76 2.24
N ASN A 109 -4.11 17.20 2.17
CA ASN A 109 -5.18 17.54 3.09
C ASN A 109 -4.79 17.29 4.56
N ARG A 110 -4.11 16.18 4.83
CA ARG A 110 -3.56 15.86 6.16
C ARG A 110 -2.14 16.35 6.38
N LYS A 111 -1.47 16.84 5.34
CA LYS A 111 -0.04 17.21 5.34
C LYS A 111 0.91 16.04 5.65
N THR A 112 0.40 14.84 5.76
CA THR A 112 1.13 13.62 6.07
C THR A 112 0.69 12.49 5.18
N VAL A 113 1.58 11.52 4.96
CA VAL A 113 1.37 10.32 4.18
C VAL A 113 2.00 9.12 4.89
N GLY A 114 1.31 8.00 4.88
CA GLY A 114 1.89 6.72 5.28
C GLY A 114 2.79 6.19 4.17
N VAL A 115 3.97 5.71 4.51
CA VAL A 115 4.93 5.15 3.55
C VAL A 115 5.23 3.71 3.93
N ARG A 116 5.22 2.83 2.93
CA ARG A 116 5.56 1.41 3.06
C ARG A 116 6.57 1.00 1.99
N ILE A 117 7.43 0.05 2.33
CA ILE A 117 8.21 -0.78 1.42
C ILE A 117 8.03 -2.22 1.93
N PRO A 118 6.98 -2.93 1.47
CA PRO A 118 6.70 -4.29 1.94
C PRO A 118 7.81 -5.27 1.53
N ASP A 119 8.13 -6.21 2.39
CA ASP A 119 8.99 -7.36 2.04
C ASP A 119 8.15 -8.43 1.36
N HIS A 120 7.74 -8.15 0.12
CA HIS A 120 6.91 -9.04 -0.68
C HIS A 120 7.20 -8.87 -2.18
N ALA A 121 7.63 -9.94 -2.82
CA ALA A 121 8.11 -9.92 -4.20
C ALA A 121 7.04 -9.43 -5.20
N ILE A 122 5.79 -9.88 -5.07
CA ILE A 122 4.69 -9.48 -5.97
C ILE A 122 4.40 -7.99 -5.83
N THR A 123 4.33 -7.47 -4.60
CA THR A 123 4.07 -6.05 -4.35
C THR A 123 5.16 -5.16 -4.93
N LEU A 124 6.43 -5.51 -4.69
CA LEU A 124 7.57 -4.75 -5.22
C LEU A 124 7.63 -4.80 -6.75
N ALA A 125 7.29 -5.95 -7.36
CA ALA A 125 7.21 -6.08 -8.81
C ALA A 125 6.11 -5.19 -9.42
N LEU A 126 4.96 -5.05 -8.75
CA LEU A 126 3.88 -4.14 -9.19
C LEU A 126 4.33 -2.67 -9.19
N VAL A 127 4.96 -2.24 -8.12
CA VAL A 127 5.46 -0.86 -7.98
C VAL A 127 6.55 -0.58 -9.02
N GLU A 128 7.46 -1.52 -9.23
CA GLU A 128 8.51 -1.40 -10.24
C GLU A 128 7.94 -1.32 -11.66
N ALA A 129 6.99 -2.18 -12.00
CA ALA A 129 6.35 -2.20 -13.32
C ALA A 129 5.54 -0.93 -13.58
N LEU A 130 4.82 -0.41 -12.57
CA LEU A 130 4.08 0.85 -12.67
C LEU A 130 5.02 2.05 -12.87
N GLY A 131 6.17 2.07 -12.21
CA GLY A 131 7.11 3.19 -12.22
C GLY A 131 6.69 4.39 -11.37
N ASN A 132 5.59 4.27 -10.64
CA ASN A 132 5.05 5.25 -9.70
C ASN A 132 4.76 4.58 -8.36
N PRO A 133 4.66 5.34 -7.25
CA PRO A 133 4.20 4.77 -5.99
C PRO A 133 2.76 4.26 -6.14
N LEU A 134 2.45 3.22 -5.38
CA LEU A 134 1.15 2.58 -5.36
C LEU A 134 0.37 3.05 -4.13
N LEU A 135 -0.80 3.66 -4.32
CA LEU A 135 -1.73 3.85 -3.20
C LEU A 135 -2.10 2.49 -2.64
N THR A 136 -2.12 2.35 -1.33
CA THR A 136 -2.41 1.09 -0.66
C THR A 136 -3.39 1.28 0.50
N THR A 137 -4.36 0.39 0.58
CA THR A 137 -5.23 0.22 1.75
C THR A 137 -5.56 -1.26 1.90
N SER A 138 -5.59 -1.77 3.13
CA SER A 138 -5.89 -3.18 3.39
C SER A 138 -7.30 -3.55 2.91
N VAL A 139 -7.48 -4.77 2.43
CA VAL A 139 -8.81 -5.38 2.37
C VAL A 139 -9.39 -5.46 3.79
N SER A 140 -10.71 -5.46 3.90
CA SER A 140 -11.33 -5.64 5.21
C SER A 140 -11.14 -7.08 5.67
N VAL A 141 -10.62 -7.24 6.88
CA VAL A 141 -10.57 -8.53 7.57
C VAL A 141 -11.68 -8.48 8.63
N ASP A 142 -12.57 -9.43 8.54
CA ASP A 142 -13.67 -9.61 9.50
C ASP A 142 -13.27 -10.67 10.52
N ASP A 143 -13.49 -10.41 11.80
CA ASP A 143 -13.16 -11.38 12.86
C ASP A 143 -14.09 -12.61 12.82
N GLU A 144 -15.28 -12.49 12.25
CA GLU A 144 -16.24 -13.59 12.11
C GLU A 144 -15.99 -14.44 10.85
N GLU A 145 -15.49 -13.81 9.78
CA GLU A 145 -15.20 -14.45 8.49
C GLU A 145 -13.80 -14.01 7.97
N PRO A 146 -12.72 -14.39 8.66
CA PRO A 146 -11.38 -13.93 8.32
C PRO A 146 -10.89 -14.41 6.94
N GLU A 147 -11.42 -15.52 6.43
CA GLU A 147 -11.09 -16.07 5.12
C GLU A 147 -11.43 -15.11 3.98
N TYR A 148 -12.46 -14.26 4.10
CA TYR A 148 -12.76 -13.21 3.13
C TYR A 148 -11.72 -12.08 3.08
N GLY A 149 -10.74 -12.11 3.95
CA GLY A 149 -9.57 -11.22 3.94
C GLY A 149 -8.25 -11.92 3.65
N THR A 150 -8.22 -13.27 3.64
CA THR A 150 -6.99 -14.06 3.49
C THR A 150 -7.00 -14.98 2.28
N ASP A 151 -8.13 -15.57 1.92
CA ASP A 151 -8.28 -16.43 0.75
C ASP A 151 -8.52 -15.58 -0.51
N PRO A 152 -7.62 -15.66 -1.53
CA PRO A 152 -7.76 -14.86 -2.73
C PRO A 152 -9.03 -15.13 -3.53
N GLU A 153 -9.60 -16.35 -3.50
CA GLU A 153 -10.86 -16.66 -4.18
C GLU A 153 -12.03 -15.95 -3.50
N LEU A 154 -12.09 -15.98 -2.16
CA LEU A 154 -13.14 -15.30 -1.39
C LEU A 154 -12.97 -13.77 -1.42
N ILE A 155 -11.73 -13.27 -1.44
CA ILE A 155 -11.45 -11.85 -1.68
C ILE A 155 -11.96 -11.46 -3.07
N ALA A 156 -11.75 -12.28 -4.08
CA ALA A 156 -12.23 -12.03 -5.44
C ALA A 156 -13.76 -11.96 -5.47
N GLU A 157 -14.47 -12.88 -4.81
CA GLU A 157 -15.93 -12.85 -4.70
C GLU A 157 -16.44 -11.54 -4.07
N ARG A 158 -15.81 -11.11 -2.98
CA ARG A 158 -16.18 -9.87 -2.27
C ARG A 158 -15.94 -8.60 -3.09
N TYR A 159 -14.88 -8.56 -3.89
CA TYR A 159 -14.43 -7.34 -4.58
C TYR A 159 -14.59 -7.37 -6.11
N GLU A 160 -15.21 -8.41 -6.70
CA GLU A 160 -15.36 -8.54 -8.16
C GLU A 160 -16.01 -7.34 -8.85
N SER A 161 -16.93 -6.66 -8.15
CA SER A 161 -17.65 -5.50 -8.70
C SER A 161 -16.84 -4.21 -8.67
N VAL A 162 -15.72 -4.16 -7.95
CA VAL A 162 -14.96 -2.92 -7.70
C VAL A 162 -13.49 -2.99 -8.09
N ALA A 163 -12.88 -4.18 -8.11
CA ALA A 163 -11.52 -4.40 -8.54
C ALA A 163 -11.46 -4.73 -10.04
N ASP A 164 -10.47 -4.15 -10.71
CA ASP A 164 -10.24 -4.41 -12.14
C ASP A 164 -9.32 -5.61 -12.36
N LEU A 165 -8.49 -5.93 -11.35
CA LEU A 165 -7.61 -7.10 -11.35
C LEU A 165 -7.38 -7.59 -9.91
N ILE A 166 -7.35 -8.90 -9.74
CA ILE A 166 -7.01 -9.53 -8.46
C ILE A 166 -5.85 -10.50 -8.70
N ILE A 167 -4.81 -10.37 -7.88
CA ILE A 167 -3.61 -11.19 -7.98
C ILE A 167 -3.63 -12.20 -6.85
N ASP A 168 -3.67 -13.46 -7.23
CA ASP A 168 -3.51 -14.58 -6.31
C ASP A 168 -2.03 -14.78 -5.96
N GLY A 169 -1.69 -14.61 -4.71
CA GLY A 169 -0.37 -14.90 -4.15
C GLY A 169 -0.44 -15.93 -3.03
N GLY A 170 -1.52 -16.70 -2.98
CA GLY A 170 -1.79 -17.66 -1.92
C GLY A 170 -2.47 -17.03 -0.71
N GLU A 171 -2.55 -17.76 0.37
CA GLU A 171 -3.19 -17.32 1.61
C GLU A 171 -2.48 -16.08 2.20
N GLY A 172 -3.26 -15.04 2.50
CA GLY A 172 -2.79 -13.79 3.09
C GLY A 172 -2.77 -13.82 4.62
N GLY A 173 -2.16 -12.77 5.21
CA GLY A 173 -2.13 -12.58 6.66
C GLY A 173 -3.32 -11.79 7.18
N THR A 174 -3.48 -11.78 8.50
CA THR A 174 -4.51 -10.99 9.22
C THR A 174 -3.91 -9.89 10.10
N ILE A 175 -2.61 -9.94 10.35
CA ILE A 175 -1.92 -8.98 11.23
C ILE A 175 -1.47 -7.77 10.41
N PRO A 176 -1.94 -6.56 10.72
CA PRO A 176 -1.58 -5.36 9.98
C PRO A 176 -0.12 -4.94 10.24
N SER A 177 0.35 -3.97 9.44
CA SER A 177 1.66 -3.36 9.65
C SER A 177 1.73 -2.59 10.98
N THR A 178 2.90 -2.55 11.58
CA THR A 178 3.21 -1.61 12.67
C THR A 178 3.23 -0.20 12.11
N THR A 179 2.49 0.72 12.75
CA THR A 179 2.37 2.12 12.31
C THR A 179 3.17 3.02 13.24
N VAL A 180 4.11 3.76 12.66
CA VAL A 180 5.02 4.65 13.38
C VAL A 180 4.85 6.09 12.89
N ASP A 181 4.56 7.01 13.79
CA ASP A 181 4.51 8.44 13.50
C ASP A 181 5.92 9.03 13.56
N CYS A 182 6.36 9.58 12.44
CA CYS A 182 7.65 10.23 12.23
C CYS A 182 7.47 11.71 11.87
N THR A 183 6.45 12.37 12.39
CA THR A 183 6.19 13.80 12.15
C THR A 183 6.74 14.72 13.25
N GLY A 184 7.04 14.17 14.43
CA GLY A 184 7.62 14.88 15.58
C GLY A 184 9.15 14.78 15.64
N ASP A 185 9.69 15.07 16.81
CA ASP A 185 11.14 15.00 17.07
C ASP A 185 11.62 13.56 17.32
N GLU A 186 10.74 12.70 17.83
CA GLU A 186 10.98 11.29 18.11
C GLU A 186 9.90 10.41 17.46
N PRO A 187 10.24 9.17 17.08
CA PRO A 187 9.27 8.24 16.52
C PRO A 187 8.28 7.76 17.59
N VAL A 188 7.01 7.67 17.24
CA VAL A 188 5.94 7.19 18.14
C VAL A 188 5.19 6.04 17.46
N VAL A 189 5.17 4.87 18.11
CA VAL A 189 4.36 3.74 17.65
C VAL A 189 2.89 4.01 17.94
N LEU A 190 2.10 4.24 16.89
CA LEU A 190 0.66 4.47 16.99
C LEU A 190 -0.16 3.18 17.04
N ARG A 191 0.34 2.14 16.40
CA ARG A 191 -0.27 0.81 16.38
C ARG A 191 0.82 -0.24 16.27
N GLU A 192 0.86 -1.15 17.21
CA GLU A 192 1.64 -2.36 17.10
C GLU A 192 0.98 -3.32 16.09
N GLY A 193 1.78 -3.95 15.26
CA GLY A 193 1.37 -4.90 14.25
C GLY A 193 2.44 -5.97 14.04
N LYS A 194 2.58 -6.46 12.81
CA LYS A 194 3.49 -7.54 12.48
C LYS A 194 4.98 -7.16 12.57
N GLY A 195 5.31 -5.89 12.33
CA GLY A 195 6.69 -5.42 12.37
C GLY A 195 7.19 -5.18 13.80
N ASP A 196 8.40 -5.66 14.11
CA ASP A 196 9.11 -5.39 15.35
C ASP A 196 10.14 -4.29 15.13
N LEU A 197 9.86 -3.08 15.66
CA LEU A 197 10.61 -1.86 15.36
C LEU A 197 12.02 -1.92 15.96
N GLN A 198 13.01 -1.78 15.10
CA GLN A 198 14.42 -1.65 15.47
C GLN A 198 14.81 -0.17 15.49
N GLU A 199 15.19 0.35 16.65
CA GLU A 199 15.64 1.73 16.85
C GLU A 199 17.08 1.99 16.35
#